data_1f8d44831a8341346ff57bda7cae021e
#
_entry.id   1f8d44831a8341346ff57bda7cae021e
#
_cell.length_a   1.000
_cell.length_b   1.000
_cell.length_c   1.000
_cell.angle_alpha   90.00
_cell.angle_beta   90.00
_cell.angle_gamma   90.00
#
_symmetry.space_group_name_H-M   'P 1'
#
loop_
_entity.id
_entity.type
_entity.pdbx_description
1 polymer ?
#
loop_
_entity_poly.entity_id
_entity_poly.type
_entity_poly.pdbx_seq_one_letter_code
_entity_poly.pdbx_strand_id
1 'polypeptide(L)'
;MIAATSKECSMKKTILASIILSLGVAALPAQAKNSGSYISRAKAVSIAKTRVGGGKVDNVDFERSSHHGAYYEIDIENRKGEYEVRVNAKTGKVISVHRDDDHDDDDHHHHDDHHHDGM
;
A
#
# COMPACT_ATOMS: atom_id res chain seq x y z
N MET A 1 31.74 -39.90 -22.41
CA MET A 1 30.61 -40.35 -21.61
C MET A 1 30.10 -39.29 -20.69
N ILE A 2 30.91 -38.68 -19.92
CA ILE A 2 30.53 -37.61 -19.01
C ILE A 2 30.02 -36.37 -19.74
N ALA A 3 30.57 -36.04 -20.87
CA ALA A 3 30.18 -34.91 -21.69
C ALA A 3 28.73 -35.02 -22.21
N ALA A 4 28.26 -36.19 -22.49
CA ALA A 4 26.89 -36.40 -22.93
C ALA A 4 25.88 -36.02 -21.84
N THR A 5 26.16 -36.31 -20.62
CA THR A 5 25.29 -35.96 -19.48
C THR A 5 25.20 -34.44 -19.31
N SER A 6 26.28 -33.73 -19.49
CA SER A 6 26.25 -32.26 -19.41
C SER A 6 25.39 -31.61 -20.46
N LYS A 7 25.38 -32.15 -21.66
CA LYS A 7 24.54 -31.64 -22.75
C LYS A 7 23.05 -31.80 -22.45
N GLU A 8 22.68 -32.88 -21.85
CA GLU A 8 21.30 -33.14 -21.47
C GLU A 8 20.79 -32.11 -20.45
N CYS A 9 21.62 -31.77 -19.49
CA CYS A 9 21.27 -30.76 -18.52
C CYS A 9 21.01 -29.37 -19.17
N SER A 10 21.78 -29.02 -20.17
CA SER A 10 21.61 -27.76 -20.88
C SER A 10 20.27 -27.68 -21.62
N MET A 11 19.87 -28.75 -22.25
CA MET A 11 18.58 -28.81 -22.93
C MET A 11 17.40 -28.59 -22.00
N LYS A 12 17.45 -29.19 -20.85
CA LYS A 12 16.39 -29.03 -19.84
C LYS A 12 16.18 -27.59 -19.43
N LYS A 13 17.24 -26.86 -19.25
CA LYS A 13 17.17 -25.45 -18.89
C LYS A 13 16.48 -24.59 -19.94
N THR A 14 16.76 -24.86 -21.19
CA THR A 14 16.16 -24.10 -22.29
C THR A 14 14.66 -24.31 -22.38
N ILE A 15 14.19 -25.51 -22.19
CA ILE A 15 12.77 -25.86 -22.23
C ILE A 15 12.01 -25.14 -21.13
N LEU A 16 12.55 -25.11 -19.93
CA LEU A 16 11.93 -24.45 -18.78
C LEU A 16 11.74 -22.95 -18.99
N ALA A 17 12.70 -22.30 -19.58
CA ALA A 17 12.62 -20.88 -19.88
C ALA A 17 11.44 -20.56 -20.81
N SER A 18 11.23 -21.35 -21.80
CA SER A 18 10.13 -21.17 -22.75
C SER A 18 8.76 -21.30 -22.08
N ILE A 19 8.60 -22.24 -21.21
CA ILE A 19 7.35 -22.48 -20.49
C ILE A 19 6.99 -21.29 -19.59
N ILE A 20 7.97 -20.74 -18.89
CA ILE A 20 7.77 -19.62 -17.98
C ILE A 20 7.24 -18.39 -18.70
N LEU A 21 7.75 -18.11 -19.87
CA LEU A 21 7.31 -16.98 -20.67
C LEU A 21 5.85 -17.12 -21.10
N SER A 22 5.43 -18.31 -21.43
CA SER A 22 4.04 -18.57 -21.84
C SER A 22 3.06 -18.31 -20.69
N LEU A 23 3.41 -18.71 -19.50
CA LEU A 23 2.57 -18.51 -18.31
C LEU A 23 2.45 -17.04 -17.92
N GLY A 24 3.53 -16.29 -18.07
CA GLY A 24 3.51 -14.87 -17.74
C GLY A 24 2.52 -14.07 -18.56
N VAL A 25 2.37 -14.38 -19.81
CA VAL A 25 1.43 -13.71 -20.71
C VAL A 25 -0.02 -14.03 -20.31
N ALA A 26 -0.31 -15.25 -19.91
CA ALA A 26 -1.65 -15.65 -19.53
C ALA A 26 -2.17 -14.95 -18.26
N ALA A 27 -1.30 -14.53 -17.38
CA ALA A 27 -1.67 -13.84 -16.15
C ALA A 27 -2.13 -12.39 -16.37
N LEU A 28 -1.68 -11.72 -17.40
CA LEU A 28 -1.97 -10.31 -17.65
C LEU A 28 -3.45 -10.02 -17.95
N PRO A 29 -4.18 -10.80 -18.73
CA PRO A 29 -5.59 -10.52 -19.00
C PRO A 29 -6.49 -10.55 -17.76
N ALA A 30 -6.15 -11.35 -16.78
CA ALA A 30 -6.93 -11.44 -15.55
C ALA A 30 -6.95 -10.15 -14.74
N GLN A 31 -5.91 -9.34 -14.83
CA GLN A 31 -5.83 -8.05 -14.14
C GLN A 31 -6.67 -6.97 -14.81
N ALA A 32 -6.88 -7.06 -16.10
CA ALA A 32 -7.67 -6.10 -16.86
C ALA A 32 -9.16 -6.16 -16.51
N LYS A 33 -9.64 -7.26 -15.98
CA LYS A 33 -11.05 -7.43 -15.59
C LYS A 33 -11.45 -6.62 -14.34
N ASN A 34 -10.51 -6.12 -13.59
CA ASN A 34 -10.75 -5.26 -12.44
C ASN A 34 -10.98 -3.79 -12.84
N SER A 35 -11.41 -3.55 -14.05
CA SER A 35 -11.77 -2.23 -14.53
C SER A 35 -13.10 -1.71 -13.97
N GLY A 36 -13.45 -2.14 -12.78
CA GLY A 36 -14.43 -1.43 -11.98
C GLY A 36 -13.96 0.00 -11.75
N SER A 37 -14.83 0.85 -11.28
CA SER A 37 -14.56 2.27 -11.03
C SER A 37 -13.39 2.52 -10.08
N TYR A 38 -12.85 1.50 -9.45
CA TYR A 38 -11.84 1.61 -8.39
C TYR A 38 -10.59 0.80 -8.68
N ILE A 39 -9.46 1.27 -8.18
CA ILE A 39 -8.22 0.50 -8.17
C ILE A 39 -8.38 -0.74 -7.28
N SER A 40 -7.60 -1.78 -7.54
CA SER A 40 -7.62 -2.97 -6.71
C SER A 40 -7.03 -2.71 -5.32
N ARG A 41 -7.45 -3.51 -4.36
CA ARG A 41 -6.86 -3.52 -3.01
C ARG A 41 -5.33 -3.70 -3.05
N ALA A 42 -4.83 -4.63 -3.86
CA ALA A 42 -3.40 -4.87 -4.03
C ALA A 42 -2.67 -3.64 -4.57
N LYS A 43 -3.28 -2.92 -5.50
CA LYS A 43 -2.73 -1.67 -6.04
C LYS A 43 -2.65 -0.59 -4.95
N ALA A 44 -3.69 -0.42 -4.18
CA ALA A 44 -3.73 0.53 -3.07
C ALA A 44 -2.65 0.24 -2.03
N VAL A 45 -2.48 -1.04 -1.66
CA VAL A 45 -1.42 -1.49 -0.75
C VAL A 45 -0.03 -1.17 -1.29
N SER A 46 0.20 -1.42 -2.57
CA SER A 46 1.49 -1.10 -3.21
C SER A 46 1.80 0.39 -3.14
N ILE A 47 0.83 1.23 -3.41
CA ILE A 47 0.95 2.69 -3.34
C ILE A 47 1.27 3.13 -1.91
N ALA A 48 0.54 2.63 -0.93
CA ALA A 48 0.73 2.96 0.47
C ALA A 48 2.13 2.55 0.98
N LYS A 49 2.56 1.33 0.67
CA LYS A 49 3.91 0.85 1.00
C LYS A 49 5.01 1.72 0.41
N THR A 50 4.88 2.09 -0.84
CA THR A 50 5.84 2.98 -1.50
C THR A 50 5.91 4.33 -0.78
N ARG A 51 4.78 4.83 -0.34
CA ARG A 51 4.69 6.14 0.33
C ARG A 51 5.42 6.19 1.66
N VAL A 52 5.34 5.12 2.45
CA VAL A 52 5.95 5.04 3.80
C VAL A 52 7.32 4.35 3.82
N GLY A 53 7.80 3.88 2.67
CA GLY A 53 9.10 3.22 2.57
C GLY A 53 9.06 1.73 2.87
N GLY A 54 7.92 1.08 2.68
CA GLY A 54 7.72 -0.34 2.92
C GLY A 54 7.21 -0.64 4.32
N GLY A 55 7.02 -1.91 4.62
CA GLY A 55 6.55 -2.39 5.90
C GLY A 55 5.56 -3.54 5.78
N LYS A 56 5.08 -3.99 6.94
CA LYS A 56 4.04 -4.99 7.07
C LYS A 56 2.68 -4.32 7.05
N VAL A 57 1.77 -4.83 6.26
CA VAL A 57 0.38 -4.37 6.25
C VAL A 57 -0.39 -5.13 7.32
N ASP A 58 -0.96 -4.41 8.26
CA ASP A 58 -1.76 -4.98 9.34
C ASP A 58 -3.24 -4.99 9.02
N ASN A 59 -3.73 -3.95 8.36
CA ASN A 59 -5.13 -3.84 7.98
C ASN A 59 -5.32 -3.12 6.64
N VAL A 60 -6.42 -3.41 5.96
CA VAL A 60 -6.85 -2.70 4.75
C VAL A 60 -8.36 -2.64 4.70
N ASP A 61 -8.90 -1.46 4.83
CA ASP A 61 -10.33 -1.20 4.76
C ASP A 61 -10.70 -0.36 3.54
N PHE A 62 -11.90 -0.60 3.02
CA PHE A 62 -12.47 0.20 1.95
C PHE A 62 -13.58 1.08 2.53
N GLU A 63 -13.39 2.38 2.44
CA GLU A 63 -14.26 3.35 3.05
C GLU A 63 -14.88 4.30 2.01
N ARG A 64 -15.99 4.89 2.38
CA ARG A 64 -16.67 5.92 1.58
C ARG A 64 -16.96 7.15 2.43
N SER A 65 -16.45 8.27 1.98
CA SER A 65 -16.66 9.56 2.63
C SER A 65 -17.39 10.51 1.70
N SER A 66 -18.23 11.36 2.24
CA SER A 66 -18.88 12.44 1.49
C SER A 66 -17.88 13.47 0.96
N HIS A 67 -16.75 13.64 1.62
CA HIS A 67 -15.74 14.62 1.24
C HIS A 67 -14.66 14.07 0.30
N HIS A 68 -14.24 12.81 0.52
CA HIS A 68 -13.13 12.21 -0.21
C HIS A 68 -13.55 11.14 -1.22
N GLY A 69 -14.84 10.79 -1.26
CA GLY A 69 -15.36 9.71 -2.08
C GLY A 69 -14.91 8.35 -1.51
N ALA A 70 -14.68 7.38 -2.40
CA ALA A 70 -14.19 6.07 -2.00
C ALA A 70 -12.68 6.07 -1.84
N TYR A 71 -12.18 5.48 -0.76
CA TYR A 71 -10.75 5.35 -0.49
C TYR A 71 -10.45 4.05 0.24
N TYR A 72 -9.18 3.64 0.17
CA TYR A 72 -8.63 2.57 1.00
C TYR A 72 -7.89 3.18 2.17
N GLU A 73 -8.16 2.67 3.35
CA GLU A 73 -7.40 2.95 4.56
C GLU A 73 -6.51 1.76 4.84
N ILE A 74 -5.22 2.00 4.96
CA ILE A 74 -4.20 0.96 5.00
C ILE A 74 -3.26 1.22 6.17
N ASP A 75 -3.24 0.30 7.12
CA ASP A 75 -2.37 0.35 8.27
C ASP A 75 -1.08 -0.41 7.99
N ILE A 76 0.05 0.25 8.14
CA ILE A 76 1.38 -0.28 7.84
C ILE A 76 2.32 -0.04 9.01
N GLU A 77 2.90 -1.12 9.52
CA GLU A 77 3.97 -1.08 10.50
C GLU A 77 5.33 -1.23 9.82
N ASN A 78 6.27 -0.36 10.14
CA ASN A 78 7.66 -0.47 9.74
C ASN A 78 8.61 -0.03 10.84
N ARG A 79 9.92 0.01 10.56
CA ARG A 79 10.93 0.38 11.56
C ARG A 79 10.81 1.80 12.11
N LYS A 80 10.07 2.65 11.42
CA LYS A 80 9.89 4.05 11.80
C LYS A 80 8.63 4.29 12.64
N GLY A 81 7.71 3.31 12.67
CA GLY A 81 6.46 3.40 13.42
C GLY A 81 5.28 2.80 12.67
N GLU A 82 4.09 3.06 13.17
CA GLU A 82 2.83 2.69 12.57
C GLU A 82 2.27 3.86 11.76
N TYR A 83 1.75 3.54 10.59
CA TYR A 83 1.22 4.52 9.66
C TYR A 83 -0.18 4.12 9.18
N GLU A 84 -1.10 5.05 9.21
CA GLU A 84 -2.36 4.97 8.50
C GLU A 84 -2.25 5.75 7.19
N VAL A 85 -2.43 5.07 6.07
CA VAL A 85 -2.35 5.68 4.74
C VAL A 85 -3.71 5.60 4.06
N ARG A 86 -4.25 6.73 3.66
CA ARG A 86 -5.49 6.79 2.89
C ARG A 86 -5.19 7.03 1.42
N VAL A 87 -5.68 6.13 0.58
CA VAL A 87 -5.46 6.14 -0.87
C VAL A 87 -6.79 6.25 -1.60
N ASN A 88 -6.94 7.24 -2.45
CA ASN A 88 -8.15 7.41 -3.25
C ASN A 88 -8.37 6.18 -4.14
N ALA A 89 -9.53 5.57 -4.02
CA ALA A 89 -9.83 4.33 -4.71
C ALA A 89 -10.06 4.51 -6.22
N LYS A 90 -10.38 5.69 -6.70
CA LYS A 90 -10.53 5.98 -8.12
C LYS A 90 -9.23 6.32 -8.81
N THR A 91 -8.43 7.17 -8.17
CA THR A 91 -7.25 7.76 -8.79
C THR A 91 -5.94 7.13 -8.36
N GLY A 92 -5.93 6.43 -7.22
CA GLY A 92 -4.70 5.92 -6.61
C GLY A 92 -3.85 7.00 -5.93
N LYS A 93 -4.34 8.22 -5.81
CA LYS A 93 -3.61 9.27 -5.10
C LYS A 93 -3.66 9.06 -3.60
N VAL A 94 -2.55 9.31 -2.93
CA VAL A 94 -2.50 9.34 -1.47
C VAL A 94 -3.23 10.58 -0.98
N ILE A 95 -4.24 10.38 -0.15
CA ILE A 95 -5.05 11.45 0.44
C ILE A 95 -4.37 11.98 1.70
N SER A 96 -3.95 11.07 2.58
CA SER A 96 -3.30 11.40 3.84
C SER A 96 -2.37 10.28 4.29
N VAL A 97 -1.38 10.65 5.08
CA VAL A 97 -0.51 9.75 5.82
C VAL A 97 -0.50 10.22 7.25
N HIS A 98 -0.94 9.38 8.15
CA HIS A 98 -0.93 9.63 9.58
C HIS A 98 0.08 8.68 10.22
N ARG A 99 0.81 9.17 11.21
CA ARG A 99 1.75 8.35 11.98
C ARG A 99 1.32 8.38 13.43
N ASP A 100 1.16 7.21 14.03
CA ASP A 100 0.62 7.11 15.39
C ASP A 100 1.53 7.70 16.48
N ASP A 101 2.81 7.93 16.15
CA ASP A 101 3.75 8.56 17.10
C ASP A 101 3.60 10.09 17.17
N ASP A 102 2.86 10.68 16.24
CA ASP A 102 2.58 12.11 16.28
C ASP A 102 1.50 12.38 17.35
N HIS A 103 1.91 12.27 18.60
CA HIS A 103 1.17 12.90 19.68
C HIS A 103 1.20 14.39 19.41
N ASP A 104 0.13 14.87 18.80
CA ASP A 104 -0.16 16.27 18.77
C ASP A 104 -0.30 16.70 20.23
N ASP A 105 0.80 17.16 20.82
CA ASP A 105 0.78 17.90 22.06
C ASP A 105 -0.01 19.20 21.78
N ASP A 106 -1.32 19.04 21.65
CA ASP A 106 -2.24 20.16 21.73
C ASP A 106 -2.16 20.70 23.15
N ASP A 107 -1.13 21.51 23.37
CA ASP A 107 -1.04 22.39 24.52
C ASP A 107 -2.25 23.32 24.48
N HIS A 108 -3.33 22.83 25.02
CA HIS A 108 -4.45 23.69 25.38
C HIS A 108 -3.97 24.63 26.48
N HIS A 109 -3.36 25.73 26.06
CA HIS A 109 -3.20 26.87 26.91
C HIS A 109 -4.59 27.40 27.30
N HIS A 110 -5.09 26.87 28.40
CA HIS A 110 -6.17 27.51 29.10
C HIS A 110 -5.62 28.86 29.63
N HIS A 111 -5.92 29.89 28.87
CA HIS A 111 -5.86 31.24 29.42
C HIS A 111 -7.04 31.38 30.38
N ASP A 112 -6.78 31.11 31.63
CA ASP A 112 -7.67 31.55 32.72
C ASP A 112 -7.54 33.04 32.83
N ASP A 113 -8.37 33.74 32.09
CA ASP A 113 -8.58 35.18 32.29
C ASP A 113 -9.33 35.39 33.62
N HIS A 114 -8.55 35.46 34.70
CA HIS A 114 -9.08 35.97 35.92
C HIS A 114 -9.31 37.46 35.79
N HIS A 115 -10.53 37.84 35.43
CA HIS A 115 -11.02 39.16 35.66
C HIS A 115 -11.17 39.38 37.17
N HIS A 116 -10.24 40.04 37.74
CA HIS A 116 -10.39 40.68 39.02
C HIS A 116 -11.08 42.02 38.81
N ASP A 117 -12.38 42.00 39.01
CA ASP A 117 -13.12 43.24 39.29
C ASP A 117 -12.82 43.63 40.72
N GLY A 118 -11.77 44.44 40.85
CA GLY A 118 -11.48 45.13 42.07
C GLY A 118 -12.23 46.49 42.09
N MET A 119 -13.10 46.61 43.00
CA MET A 119 -13.64 47.92 43.36
C MET A 119 -12.60 48.75 44.08
#